data_d54ea709d5c0fc237c67e22195587544
#
_entry.id   d54ea709d5c0fc237c67e22195587544
#
_cell.length_a   1.000
_cell.length_b   1.000
_cell.length_c   1.000
_cell.angle_alpha   90.00
_cell.angle_beta   90.00
_cell.angle_gamma   90.00
#
_symmetry.space_group_name_H-M   'P 1'
#
loop_
_entity.id
_entity.type
_entity.pdbx_description
1 polymer ?
#
loop_
_entity_poly.entity_id
_entity_poly.type
_entity_poly.pdbx_seq_one_letter_code
_entity_poly.pdbx_strand_id
1 'polypeptide(L)'
;LAESRFNEIMDFLTGDFPLVFRPMINPHRYTISQDNQALEKVKQASYKRMDIAMTHLDSLIGESGHVYRDQQTIADAYAYAMALWSQKTPKSYENYPHLAAFMAKMVEDSAVQQVLNAAH
;
A
#
# COMPACT_ATOMS: atom_id res chain seq x y z
N LEU A 1 20.24 -15.16 0.04
CA LEU A 1 19.33 -14.89 1.18
C LEU A 1 18.79 -13.46 1.13
N ALA A 2 19.69 -12.46 0.99
CA ALA A 2 19.26 -11.06 0.92
C ALA A 2 18.40 -10.81 -0.33
N GLU A 3 18.76 -11.39 -1.47
CA GLU A 3 17.98 -11.26 -2.71
C GLU A 3 16.61 -11.91 -2.58
N SER A 4 16.53 -13.07 -1.90
CA SER A 4 15.23 -13.73 -1.67
C SER A 4 14.31 -12.87 -0.82
N ARG A 5 14.85 -12.22 0.21
CA ARG A 5 14.06 -11.34 1.07
C ARG A 5 13.57 -10.12 0.31
N PHE A 6 14.43 -9.52 -0.50
CA PHE A 6 14.06 -8.37 -1.34
C PHE A 6 12.97 -8.78 -2.34
N ASN A 7 13.11 -9.94 -2.97
CA ASN A 7 12.10 -10.45 -3.92
C ASN A 7 10.76 -10.70 -3.25
N GLU A 8 10.74 -11.23 -2.02
CA GLU A 8 9.50 -11.40 -1.27
C GLU A 8 8.80 -10.07 -1.05
N ILE A 9 9.54 -9.04 -0.67
CA ILE A 9 9.00 -7.70 -0.44
C ILE A 9 8.44 -7.13 -1.74
N MET A 10 9.17 -7.26 -2.85
CA MET A 10 8.71 -6.78 -4.14
C MET A 10 7.47 -7.51 -4.62
N ASP A 11 7.39 -8.83 -4.41
CA ASP A 11 6.22 -9.62 -4.75
C ASP A 11 4.99 -9.15 -3.96
N PHE A 12 5.16 -8.84 -2.67
CA PHE A 12 4.09 -8.27 -1.87
C PHE A 12 3.64 -6.92 -2.42
N LEU A 13 4.59 -6.01 -2.70
CA LEU A 13 4.27 -4.64 -3.13
C LEU A 13 3.65 -4.58 -4.52
N THR A 14 4.06 -5.45 -5.44
CA THR A 14 3.59 -5.41 -6.82
C THR A 14 2.43 -6.37 -7.09
N GLY A 15 2.25 -7.38 -6.24
CA GLY A 15 1.19 -8.39 -6.39
C GLY A 15 0.12 -8.29 -5.34
N ASP A 16 0.43 -8.73 -4.13
CA ASP A 16 -0.57 -8.87 -3.06
C ASP A 16 -1.12 -7.52 -2.58
N PHE A 17 -0.25 -6.53 -2.40
CA PHE A 17 -0.65 -5.23 -1.85
C PHE A 17 -1.63 -4.50 -2.78
N PRO A 18 -1.37 -4.34 -4.09
CA PRO A 18 -2.32 -3.69 -4.98
C PRO A 18 -3.65 -4.43 -5.09
N LEU A 19 -3.65 -5.76 -4.99
CA LEU A 19 -4.86 -6.56 -5.13
C LEU A 19 -5.91 -6.26 -4.06
N VAL A 20 -5.50 -5.85 -2.86
CA VAL A 20 -6.46 -5.57 -1.79
C VAL A 20 -7.31 -4.33 -2.07
N PHE A 21 -6.85 -3.44 -2.95
CA PHE A 21 -7.59 -2.22 -3.30
C PHE A 21 -8.59 -2.43 -4.44
N ARG A 22 -8.44 -3.48 -5.25
CA ARG A 22 -9.30 -3.70 -6.42
C ARG A 22 -10.78 -3.86 -6.09
N PRO A 23 -11.17 -4.63 -5.05
CA PRO A 23 -12.60 -4.75 -4.74
C PRO A 23 -13.24 -3.42 -4.33
N MET A 24 -12.48 -2.49 -3.74
CA MET A 24 -12.97 -1.16 -3.42
C MET A 24 -13.19 -0.33 -4.68
N ILE A 25 -12.25 -0.41 -5.64
CA ILE A 25 -12.29 0.37 -6.88
C ILE A 25 -13.37 -0.17 -7.81
N ASN A 26 -13.47 -1.50 -7.95
CA ASN A 26 -14.41 -2.18 -8.84
C ASN A 26 -15.19 -3.27 -8.11
N PRO A 27 -16.08 -2.91 -7.15
CA PRO A 27 -16.80 -3.92 -6.38
C PRO A 27 -17.72 -4.79 -7.24
N HIS A 28 -18.17 -4.28 -8.38
CA HIS A 28 -19.05 -5.00 -9.31
C HIS A 28 -18.46 -6.32 -9.81
N ARG A 29 -17.14 -6.46 -9.81
CA ARG A 29 -16.45 -7.66 -10.28
C ARG A 29 -16.39 -8.78 -9.24
N TYR A 30 -16.77 -8.48 -7.99
CA TYR A 30 -16.54 -9.37 -6.85
C TYR A 30 -17.83 -9.88 -6.21
N THR A 31 -18.97 -9.62 -6.85
CA THR A 31 -20.26 -10.12 -6.39
C THR A 31 -21.17 -10.39 -7.58
N ILE A 32 -22.03 -11.42 -7.45
CA ILE A 32 -23.05 -11.75 -8.45
C ILE A 32 -24.19 -10.74 -8.36
N SER A 33 -24.62 -10.41 -7.14
CA SER A 33 -25.64 -9.39 -6.91
C SER A 33 -25.04 -7.99 -7.09
N GLN A 34 -25.75 -7.14 -7.82
CA GLN A 34 -25.29 -5.78 -8.10
C GLN A 34 -26.08 -4.73 -7.29
N ASP A 35 -26.81 -5.14 -6.26
CA ASP A 35 -27.49 -4.18 -5.41
C ASP A 35 -26.51 -3.44 -4.48
N ASN A 36 -26.91 -2.29 -3.95
CA ASN A 36 -26.03 -1.45 -3.14
C ASN A 36 -25.54 -2.15 -1.87
N GLN A 37 -26.36 -3.00 -1.28
CA GLN A 37 -25.98 -3.72 -0.08
C GLN A 37 -24.89 -4.75 -0.35
N ALA A 38 -24.98 -5.49 -1.46
CA ALA A 38 -23.94 -6.46 -1.85
C ALA A 38 -22.63 -5.77 -2.19
N LEU A 39 -22.70 -4.65 -2.92
CA LEU A 39 -21.51 -3.87 -3.28
C LEU A 39 -20.82 -3.30 -2.04
N GLU A 40 -21.59 -2.83 -1.06
CA GLU A 40 -21.04 -2.32 0.19
C GLU A 40 -20.35 -3.41 1.00
N LYS A 41 -20.89 -4.63 1.02
CA LYS A 41 -20.22 -5.76 1.68
C LYS A 41 -18.88 -6.09 1.07
N VAL A 42 -18.78 -6.01 -0.27
CA VAL A 42 -17.50 -6.21 -0.98
C VAL A 42 -16.48 -5.16 -0.55
N LYS A 43 -16.90 -3.89 -0.47
CA LYS A 43 -16.02 -2.80 -0.02
C LYS A 43 -15.54 -3.01 1.41
N GLN A 44 -16.46 -3.40 2.32
CA GLN A 44 -16.10 -3.61 3.73
C GLN A 44 -15.11 -4.76 3.89
N ALA A 45 -15.28 -5.83 3.14
CA ALA A 45 -14.33 -6.95 3.14
C ALA A 45 -12.95 -6.50 2.63
N SER A 46 -12.94 -5.65 1.60
CA SER A 46 -11.71 -5.06 1.06
C SER A 46 -10.98 -4.23 2.12
N TYR A 47 -11.70 -3.41 2.88
CA TYR A 47 -11.10 -2.58 3.92
C TYR A 47 -10.41 -3.41 5.01
N LYS A 48 -10.97 -4.56 5.37
CA LYS A 48 -10.34 -5.47 6.33
C LYS A 48 -9.02 -6.03 5.79
N ARG A 49 -9.01 -6.41 4.52
CA ARG A 49 -7.78 -6.90 3.86
C ARG A 49 -6.73 -5.81 3.74
N MET A 50 -7.16 -4.58 3.47
CA MET A 50 -6.27 -3.41 3.43
C MET A 50 -5.59 -3.19 4.78
N ASP A 51 -6.35 -3.31 5.87
CA ASP A 51 -5.77 -3.13 7.21
C ASP A 51 -4.67 -4.15 7.47
N ILE A 52 -4.88 -5.41 7.09
CA ILE A 52 -3.87 -6.46 7.22
C ILE A 52 -2.63 -6.12 6.38
N ALA A 53 -2.82 -5.72 5.13
CA ALA A 53 -1.72 -5.38 4.23
C ALA A 53 -0.96 -4.14 4.71
N MET A 54 -1.67 -3.12 5.16
CA MET A 54 -1.06 -1.89 5.67
C MET A 54 -0.29 -2.14 6.96
N THR A 55 -0.82 -2.96 7.84
CA THR A 55 -0.14 -3.37 9.07
C THR A 55 1.16 -4.12 8.75
N HIS A 56 1.11 -5.01 7.76
CA HIS A 56 2.30 -5.73 7.31
C HIS A 56 3.36 -4.76 6.75
N LEU A 57 2.95 -3.82 5.91
CA LEU A 57 3.86 -2.81 5.35
C LEU A 57 4.48 -1.96 6.47
N ASP A 58 3.66 -1.53 7.43
CA ASP A 58 4.14 -0.78 8.59
C ASP A 58 5.23 -1.56 9.34
N SER A 59 5.03 -2.86 9.54
CA SER A 59 5.99 -3.70 10.23
C SER A 59 7.28 -3.91 9.44
N LEU A 60 7.20 -3.96 8.11
CA LEU A 60 8.39 -4.06 7.25
C LEU A 60 9.27 -2.81 7.37
N ILE A 61 8.65 -1.65 7.44
CA ILE A 61 9.35 -0.37 7.60
C ILE A 61 9.98 -0.27 8.99
N GLY A 62 9.16 -0.52 10.03
CA GLY A 62 9.61 -0.48 11.41
C GLY A 62 10.36 0.81 11.73
N GLU A 63 11.35 0.72 12.61
CA GLU A 63 12.13 1.87 13.04
C GLU A 63 13.22 2.27 12.04
N SER A 64 13.54 1.40 11.06
CA SER A 64 14.56 1.71 10.06
C SER A 64 14.15 2.85 9.13
N GLY A 65 12.84 3.03 8.91
CA GLY A 65 12.33 4.05 8.01
C GLY A 65 12.40 3.65 6.53
N HIS A 66 12.71 2.39 6.24
CA HIS A 66 12.80 1.86 4.87
C HIS A 66 12.16 0.49 4.79
N VAL A 67 11.59 0.16 3.64
CA VAL A 67 10.90 -1.11 3.44
C VAL A 67 11.86 -2.28 3.45
N TYR A 68 13.06 -2.07 2.92
CA TYR A 68 14.07 -3.12 2.84
C TYR A 68 15.36 -2.66 3.55
N ARG A 69 15.68 -3.31 4.68
CA ARG A 69 16.82 -2.98 5.53
C ARG A 69 16.72 -1.50 5.96
N ASP A 70 17.83 -0.82 6.17
CA ASP A 70 17.86 0.59 6.55
C ASP A 70 18.43 1.47 5.44
N GLN A 71 18.08 1.14 4.19
CA GLN A 71 18.55 1.90 3.03
C GLN A 71 17.43 2.10 2.02
N GLN A 72 17.49 3.19 1.28
CA GLN A 72 16.53 3.49 0.25
C GLN A 72 16.72 2.56 -0.96
N THR A 73 15.62 1.95 -1.43
CA THR A 73 15.61 1.08 -2.60
C THR A 73 14.37 1.39 -3.44
N ILE A 74 14.25 0.73 -4.60
CA ILE A 74 13.05 0.84 -5.44
C ILE A 74 11.80 0.38 -4.68
N ALA A 75 11.95 -0.49 -3.67
CA ALA A 75 10.82 -0.93 -2.84
C ALA A 75 10.18 0.25 -2.11
N ASP A 76 10.97 1.23 -1.64
CA ASP A 76 10.42 2.43 -1.01
C ASP A 76 9.52 3.23 -1.96
N ALA A 77 9.93 3.39 -3.22
CA ALA A 77 9.13 4.11 -4.20
C ALA A 77 7.81 3.40 -4.48
N TYR A 78 7.82 2.08 -4.62
CA TYR A 78 6.60 1.30 -4.81
C TYR A 78 5.68 1.38 -3.59
N ALA A 79 6.25 1.27 -2.38
CA ALA A 79 5.47 1.35 -1.15
C ALA A 79 4.80 2.72 -1.01
N TYR A 80 5.52 3.78 -1.32
CA TYR A 80 4.99 5.14 -1.30
C TYR A 80 3.81 5.30 -2.25
N ALA A 81 3.98 4.89 -3.52
CA ALA A 81 2.95 5.02 -4.53
C ALA A 81 1.67 4.24 -4.15
N MET A 82 1.84 3.00 -3.66
CA MET A 82 0.70 2.17 -3.29
C MET A 82 0.01 2.68 -2.03
N ALA A 83 0.79 3.15 -1.04
CA ALA A 83 0.20 3.66 0.21
C ALA A 83 -0.62 4.93 0.00
N LEU A 84 -0.31 5.72 -1.03
CA LEU A 84 -1.12 6.89 -1.36
C LEU A 84 -2.58 6.52 -1.67
N TRP A 85 -2.82 5.33 -2.21
CA TRP A 85 -4.18 4.86 -2.49
C TRP A 85 -5.02 4.72 -1.23
N SER A 86 -4.38 4.51 -0.06
CA SER A 86 -5.10 4.38 1.21
C SER A 86 -5.83 5.66 1.60
N GLN A 87 -5.47 6.80 1.03
CA GLN A 87 -6.15 8.07 1.29
C GLN A 87 -7.61 8.05 0.82
N LYS A 88 -7.95 7.13 -0.08
CA LYS A 88 -9.32 6.94 -0.59
C LYS A 88 -10.13 5.98 0.27
N THR A 89 -9.56 5.50 1.38
CA THR A 89 -10.19 4.51 2.25
C THR A 89 -10.46 5.12 3.62
N PRO A 90 -11.32 4.47 4.45
CA PRO A 90 -11.61 4.98 5.80
C PRO A 90 -10.40 5.04 6.73
N LYS A 91 -9.40 4.17 6.50
CA LYS A 91 -8.20 4.12 7.33
C LYS A 91 -6.97 4.32 6.45
N SER A 92 -6.49 5.55 6.38
CA SER A 92 -5.33 5.90 5.56
C SER A 92 -4.01 5.49 6.23
N TYR A 93 -2.90 5.66 5.48
CA TYR A 93 -1.56 5.35 6.00
C TYR A 93 -1.21 6.13 7.27
N GLU A 94 -1.87 7.26 7.53
CA GLU A 94 -1.61 8.08 8.72
C GLU A 94 -1.94 7.34 10.02
N ASN A 95 -2.72 6.28 9.96
CA ASN A 95 -3.11 5.47 11.11
C ASN A 95 -2.09 4.36 11.45
N TYR A 96 -0.98 4.30 10.71
CA TYR A 96 0.08 3.30 10.91
C TYR A 96 1.38 4.05 11.19
N PRO A 97 1.89 4.04 12.44
CA PRO A 97 2.92 4.99 12.89
C PRO A 97 4.22 4.95 12.08
N HIS A 98 4.75 3.76 11.79
CA HIS A 98 5.99 3.67 11.01
C HIS A 98 5.78 4.05 9.56
N LEU A 99 4.64 3.64 8.99
CA LEU A 99 4.28 4.00 7.63
C LEU A 99 4.04 5.51 7.50
N ALA A 100 3.37 6.12 8.48
CA ALA A 100 3.12 7.56 8.47
C ALA A 100 4.42 8.35 8.46
N ALA A 101 5.39 7.96 9.30
CA ALA A 101 6.70 8.60 9.34
C ALA A 101 7.45 8.41 8.03
N PHE A 102 7.40 7.20 7.45
CA PHE A 102 7.98 6.89 6.16
C PHE A 102 7.40 7.78 5.06
N MET A 103 6.08 7.91 5.01
CA MET A 103 5.41 8.71 3.97
C MET A 103 5.78 10.19 4.08
N ALA A 104 5.87 10.74 5.29
CA ALA A 104 6.26 12.13 5.52
C ALA A 104 7.68 12.40 5.03
N LYS A 105 8.58 11.43 5.23
CA LYS A 105 9.97 11.52 4.80
C LYS A 105 10.10 11.40 3.29
N MET A 106 9.36 10.46 2.69
CA MET A 106 9.42 10.20 1.25
C MET A 106 8.89 11.35 0.41
N VAL A 107 7.92 12.11 0.91
CA VAL A 107 7.35 13.23 0.16
C VAL A 107 8.38 14.31 -0.12
N GLU A 108 9.44 14.39 0.68
CA GLU A 108 10.53 15.34 0.47
C GLU A 108 11.62 14.83 -0.47
N ASP A 109 11.57 13.56 -0.85
CA ASP A 109 12.59 12.95 -1.73
C ASP A 109 12.38 13.38 -3.17
N SER A 110 13.43 13.96 -3.79
CA SER A 110 13.35 14.47 -5.14
C SER A 110 13.11 13.39 -6.20
N ALA A 111 13.65 12.18 -5.98
CA ALA A 111 13.43 11.06 -6.90
C ALA A 111 11.98 10.60 -6.87
N VAL A 112 11.37 10.57 -5.70
CA VAL A 112 9.95 10.23 -5.54
C VAL A 112 9.09 11.29 -6.23
N GLN A 113 9.41 12.57 -6.04
CA GLN A 113 8.67 13.66 -6.68
C GLN A 113 8.75 13.58 -8.21
N GLN A 114 9.90 13.21 -8.76
CA GLN A 114 10.05 13.03 -10.19
C GLN A 114 9.16 11.90 -10.72
N VAL A 115 9.09 10.78 -10.00
CA VAL A 115 8.23 9.65 -10.37
C VAL A 115 6.77 10.06 -10.34
N LEU A 116 6.34 10.77 -9.29
CA LEU A 116 4.96 11.23 -9.15
C LEU A 116 4.59 12.22 -10.27
N ASN A 117 5.49 13.15 -10.58
CA ASN A 117 5.26 14.12 -11.63
C ASN A 117 5.16 13.46 -13.02
N ALA A 118 5.96 12.44 -13.27
CA ALA A 118 5.93 11.70 -14.53
C ALA A 118 4.63 10.89 -14.67
N ALA A 119 4.00 10.49 -13.57
CA ALA A 119 2.76 9.71 -13.56
C ALA A 119 1.52 10.59 -13.83
N HIS A 120 1.67 11.89 -13.71
CA HIS A 120 0.61 12.85 -13.99
C HIS A 120 0.75 13.43 -15.40
#